data_727fb82bc86b9a4f71a4755758857f49
#
_entry.id   727fb82bc86b9a4f71a4755758857f49
#
_cell.length_a   1.000
_cell.length_b   1.000
_cell.length_c   1.000
_cell.angle_alpha   90.00
_cell.angle_beta   90.00
_cell.angle_gamma   90.00
#
_symmetry.space_group_name_H-M   'P 1'
#
loop_
_entity.id
_entity.type
_entity.pdbx_description
1 polymer ?
#
loop_
_entity_poly.entity_id
_entity_poly.type
_entity_poly.pdbx_seq_one_letter_code
_entity_poly.pdbx_strand_id
1 'polypeptide(L)'
;MEPTTWSGYLEFDQVSFSWPNGVNVINQCSFSIVKPGLWMLVGENGSGKSTLFRLINGGIRPKSGKIFCSLRPSMVYQNPDHQLLMPTCKSELMLSVPKTIPQTNLLDLIHSALEKVDLGEMLDRPIHTLSGGQKQRLALAGAIVSN
;
A
#
# COMPACT_ATOMS: atom_id res chain seq x y z
N MET A 1 27.93 15.70 13.61
CA MET A 1 26.50 15.28 13.57
C MET A 1 26.53 13.76 13.47
N GLU A 2 26.30 13.07 14.57
CA GLU A 2 26.26 11.61 14.55
C GLU A 2 25.07 11.18 13.70
N PRO A 3 25.20 10.12 12.88
CA PRO A 3 24.05 9.56 12.17
C PRO A 3 23.09 9.01 13.23
N THR A 4 21.93 9.62 13.35
CA THR A 4 20.84 9.12 14.20
C THR A 4 20.54 7.70 13.74
N THR A 5 20.92 6.71 14.53
CA THR A 5 20.60 5.30 14.27
C THR A 5 19.11 5.13 14.49
N TRP A 6 18.37 5.30 13.41
CA TRP A 6 16.94 5.09 13.42
C TRP A 6 16.63 3.58 13.52
N SER A 7 15.78 3.19 14.46
CA SER A 7 15.47 1.79 14.78
C SER A 7 13.99 1.42 14.64
N GLY A 8 13.19 2.31 14.06
CA GLY A 8 11.74 2.09 13.90
C GLY A 8 11.34 1.56 12.52
N TYR A 9 10.06 1.28 12.34
CA TYR A 9 9.48 0.84 11.07
C TYR A 9 9.09 2.01 10.17
N LEU A 10 8.59 3.11 10.76
CA LEU A 10 8.18 4.32 10.06
C LEU A 10 8.46 5.54 10.93
N GLU A 11 9.02 6.59 10.33
CA GLU A 11 9.21 7.88 10.98
C GLU A 11 8.88 9.02 10.04
N PHE A 12 8.14 9.98 10.54
CA PHE A 12 7.92 11.30 9.97
C PHE A 12 8.67 12.32 10.82
N ASP A 13 9.55 13.08 10.18
CA ASP A 13 10.30 14.16 10.81
C ASP A 13 9.98 15.50 10.14
N GLN A 14 9.20 16.36 10.83
CA GLN A 14 8.78 17.70 10.41
C GLN A 14 8.18 17.73 8.99
N VAL A 15 7.41 16.70 8.62
CA VAL A 15 6.85 16.55 7.28
C VAL A 15 5.76 17.56 7.02
N SER A 16 5.88 18.30 5.92
CA SER A 16 4.82 19.17 5.41
C SER A 16 4.49 18.86 3.95
N PHE A 17 3.21 18.93 3.62
CA PHE A 17 2.73 18.70 2.27
C PHE A 17 1.54 19.61 1.93
N SER A 18 1.56 20.16 0.71
CA SER A 18 0.43 20.87 0.12
C SER A 18 0.23 20.41 -1.31
N TRP A 19 -1.00 20.39 -1.75
CA TRP A 19 -1.33 20.12 -3.15
C TRP A 19 -0.90 21.29 -4.07
N PRO A 20 -0.74 21.07 -5.39
CA PRO A 20 -0.36 22.12 -6.34
C PRO A 20 -1.30 23.34 -6.34
N ASN A 21 -2.57 23.15 -5.97
CA ASN A 21 -3.56 24.24 -5.82
C ASN A 21 -3.36 25.09 -4.56
N GLY A 22 -2.28 24.88 -3.80
CA GLY A 22 -1.93 25.66 -2.61
C GLY A 22 -2.57 25.19 -1.30
N VAL A 23 -3.45 24.17 -1.32
CA VAL A 23 -4.09 23.66 -0.09
C VAL A 23 -3.06 22.93 0.76
N ASN A 24 -2.77 23.46 1.96
CA ASN A 24 -1.95 22.79 2.97
C ASN A 24 -2.74 21.67 3.62
N VAL A 25 -2.18 20.47 3.62
CA VAL A 25 -2.84 19.27 4.14
C VAL A 25 -2.08 18.67 5.33
N ILE A 26 -0.76 18.66 5.26
CA ILE A 26 0.10 18.18 6.36
C ILE A 26 1.04 19.34 6.72
N ASN A 27 1.14 19.65 8.01
CA ASN A 27 1.97 20.74 8.49
C ASN A 27 2.86 20.27 9.63
N GLN A 28 4.19 20.25 9.41
CA GLN A 28 5.23 19.88 10.37
C GLN A 28 4.90 18.62 11.19
N CYS A 29 4.32 17.61 10.52
CA CYS A 29 3.90 16.37 11.16
C CYS A 29 5.13 15.53 11.54
N SER A 30 5.21 15.15 12.81
CA SER A 30 6.26 14.28 13.34
C SER A 30 5.64 13.17 14.17
N PHE A 31 5.97 11.93 13.85
CA PHE A 31 5.61 10.75 14.64
C PHE A 31 6.51 9.57 14.24
N SER A 32 6.53 8.54 15.08
CA SER A 32 7.26 7.31 14.77
C SER A 32 6.45 6.06 15.14
N ILE A 33 6.60 5.01 14.34
CA ILE A 33 6.11 3.66 14.61
C ILE A 33 7.34 2.78 14.80
N VAL A 34 7.60 2.40 16.05
CA VAL A 34 8.82 1.67 16.42
C VAL A 34 8.59 0.17 16.67
N LYS A 35 7.31 -0.26 16.69
CA LYS A 35 6.93 -1.66 16.94
C LYS A 35 5.91 -2.11 15.90
N PRO A 36 5.94 -3.40 15.50
CA PRO A 36 4.88 -3.96 14.67
C PRO A 36 3.55 -3.98 15.42
N GLY A 37 2.45 -3.91 14.69
CA GLY A 37 1.11 -3.93 15.27
C GLY A 37 0.07 -3.35 14.33
N LEU A 38 -1.17 -3.36 14.78
CA LEU A 38 -2.28 -2.68 14.12
C LEU A 38 -2.32 -1.22 14.61
N TRP A 39 -2.11 -0.29 13.68
CA TRP A 39 -2.17 1.15 13.96
C TRP A 39 -3.36 1.76 13.23
N MET A 40 -4.16 2.53 13.96
CA MET A 40 -5.35 3.17 13.40
C MET A 40 -5.14 4.68 13.34
N LEU A 41 -5.29 5.25 12.13
CA LEU A 41 -5.30 6.69 11.91
C LEU A 41 -6.74 7.20 11.90
N VAL A 42 -7.12 7.97 12.92
CA VAL A 42 -8.47 8.49 13.11
C VAL A 42 -8.50 10.00 12.87
N GLY A 43 -9.60 10.50 12.33
CA GLY A 43 -9.81 11.93 12.06
C GLY A 43 -10.98 12.15 11.11
N GLU A 44 -11.43 13.39 11.01
CA GLU A 44 -12.53 13.80 10.13
C GLU A 44 -12.24 13.57 8.64
N ASN A 45 -13.29 13.56 7.82
CA ASN A 45 -13.13 13.55 6.37
C ASN A 45 -12.42 14.83 5.90
N GLY A 46 -11.44 14.69 5.01
CA GLY A 46 -10.63 15.83 4.57
C GLY A 46 -9.43 16.15 5.46
N SER A 47 -9.25 15.52 6.63
CA SER A 47 -8.12 15.79 7.54
C SER A 47 -6.73 15.34 7.04
N GLY A 48 -6.63 14.83 5.83
CA GLY A 48 -5.34 14.44 5.24
C GLY A 48 -4.94 12.97 5.44
N LYS A 49 -5.77 12.11 6.00
CA LYS A 49 -5.45 10.68 6.23
C LYS A 49 -4.95 9.97 4.97
N SER A 50 -5.69 10.08 3.87
CA SER A 50 -5.31 9.47 2.59
C SER A 50 -4.04 10.08 2.00
N THR A 51 -3.78 11.37 2.25
CA THR A 51 -2.54 12.05 1.86
C THR A 51 -1.36 11.49 2.66
N LEU A 52 -1.53 11.26 3.97
CA LEU A 52 -0.50 10.66 4.81
C LEU A 52 -0.13 9.25 4.29
N PHE A 53 -1.12 8.40 3.99
CA PHE A 53 -0.86 7.07 3.42
C PHE A 53 -0.15 7.14 2.06
N ARG A 54 -0.48 8.11 1.20
CA ARG A 54 0.23 8.31 -0.09
C ARG A 54 1.67 8.75 0.11
N LEU A 55 1.95 9.56 1.14
CA LEU A 55 3.31 9.93 1.53
C LEU A 55 4.10 8.73 2.03
N ILE A 56 3.50 7.87 2.88
CA ILE A 56 4.11 6.62 3.36
C ILE A 56 4.44 5.69 2.20
N ASN A 57 3.52 5.52 1.28
CA ASN A 57 3.69 4.64 0.12
C ASN A 57 4.61 5.23 -0.98
N GLY A 58 5.10 6.45 -0.81
CA GLY A 58 5.98 7.11 -1.79
C GLY A 58 5.27 7.57 -3.06
N GLY A 59 3.93 7.49 -3.13
CA GLY A 59 3.14 7.96 -4.27
C GLY A 59 3.15 9.48 -4.47
N ILE A 60 3.48 10.22 -3.42
CA ILE A 60 3.72 11.66 -3.43
C ILE A 60 4.93 11.99 -2.55
N ARG A 61 5.59 13.12 -2.81
CA ARG A 61 6.77 13.56 -2.04
C ARG A 61 6.40 14.72 -1.11
N PRO A 62 6.95 14.75 0.12
CA PRO A 62 6.75 15.89 1.01
C PRO A 62 7.42 17.14 0.42
N LYS A 63 6.88 18.34 0.76
CA LYS A 63 7.49 19.63 0.43
C LYS A 63 8.69 19.94 1.35
N SER A 64 8.58 19.53 2.61
CA SER A 64 9.66 19.65 3.60
C SER A 64 9.57 18.51 4.60
N GLY A 65 10.64 18.32 5.38
CA GLY A 65 10.77 17.21 6.32
C GLY A 65 11.27 15.94 5.64
N LYS A 66 11.31 14.84 6.42
CA LYS A 66 11.81 13.55 5.96
C LYS A 66 10.87 12.43 6.39
N ILE A 67 10.79 11.41 5.54
CA ILE A 67 10.05 10.16 5.83
C ILE A 67 11.05 9.04 5.72
N PHE A 68 11.16 8.25 6.78
CA PHE A 68 11.94 7.02 6.81
C PHE A 68 10.98 5.85 6.96
N CYS A 69 11.11 4.85 6.09
CA CYS A 69 10.37 3.61 6.18
C CYS A 69 11.33 2.46 5.91
N SER A 70 11.51 1.59 6.90
CA SER A 70 12.40 0.42 6.79
C SER A 70 11.75 -0.74 6.04
N LEU A 71 10.44 -0.71 5.88
CA LEU A 71 9.65 -1.71 5.18
C LEU A 71 9.25 -1.21 3.79
N ARG A 72 8.94 -2.14 2.91
CA ARG A 72 8.30 -1.80 1.63
C ARG A 72 6.79 -1.66 1.87
N PRO A 73 6.23 -0.44 1.85
CA PRO A 73 4.81 -0.27 2.11
C PRO A 73 3.97 -0.72 0.90
N SER A 74 2.87 -1.41 1.17
CA SER A 74 1.82 -1.68 0.18
C SER A 74 0.54 -0.99 0.61
N MET A 75 -0.27 -0.56 -0.36
CA MET A 75 -1.50 0.20 -0.10
C MET A 75 -2.70 -0.48 -0.75
N VAL A 76 -3.77 -0.64 0.02
CA VAL A 76 -5.08 -1.07 -0.50
C VAL A 76 -6.03 0.12 -0.46
N TYR A 77 -6.64 0.47 -1.59
CA TYR A 77 -7.56 1.60 -1.69
C TYR A 77 -8.95 1.23 -1.17
N GLN A 78 -9.68 2.22 -0.70
CA GLN A 78 -11.07 2.06 -0.24
C GLN A 78 -11.98 1.55 -1.37
N ASN A 79 -11.80 2.06 -2.59
CA ASN A 79 -12.47 1.55 -3.79
C ASN A 79 -11.48 0.70 -4.60
N PRO A 80 -11.66 -0.63 -4.68
CA PRO A 80 -10.76 -1.51 -5.40
C PRO A 80 -10.77 -1.27 -6.92
N ASP A 81 -11.84 -0.72 -7.49
CA ASP A 81 -11.92 -0.40 -8.92
C ASP A 81 -10.90 0.67 -9.36
N HIS A 82 -10.37 1.45 -8.42
CA HIS A 82 -9.28 2.40 -8.69
C HIS A 82 -7.88 1.75 -8.69
N GLN A 83 -7.79 0.48 -8.29
CA GLN A 83 -6.53 -0.23 -8.13
C GLN A 83 -6.39 -1.39 -9.13
N LEU A 84 -7.49 -2.10 -9.41
CA LEU A 84 -7.50 -3.27 -10.25
C LEU A 84 -7.56 -2.86 -11.74
N LEU A 85 -6.51 -3.20 -12.50
CA LEU A 85 -6.29 -2.72 -13.86
C LEU A 85 -6.39 -3.83 -14.91
N MET A 86 -6.15 -5.08 -14.50
CA MET A 86 -6.03 -6.21 -15.42
C MET A 86 -7.36 -6.93 -15.61
N PRO A 87 -7.52 -7.71 -16.70
CA PRO A 87 -8.79 -8.38 -17.00
C PRO A 87 -9.09 -9.55 -16.06
N THR A 88 -8.09 -10.25 -15.53
CA THR A 88 -8.26 -11.45 -14.68
C THR A 88 -7.50 -11.35 -13.36
N CYS A 89 -7.92 -12.14 -12.36
CA CYS A 89 -7.24 -12.18 -11.06
C CYS A 89 -5.76 -12.55 -11.20
N LYS A 90 -5.45 -13.55 -12.04
CA LYS A 90 -4.07 -13.95 -12.32
C LYS A 90 -3.23 -12.81 -12.88
N SER A 91 -3.71 -12.14 -13.93
CA SER A 91 -2.96 -11.05 -14.57
C SER A 91 -2.75 -9.85 -13.64
N GLU A 92 -3.70 -9.56 -12.76
CA GLU A 92 -3.59 -8.52 -11.75
C GLU A 92 -2.49 -8.83 -10.73
N LEU A 93 -2.47 -10.05 -10.21
CA LEU A 93 -1.45 -10.46 -9.25
C LEU A 93 -0.06 -10.57 -9.89
N MET A 94 0.03 -11.03 -11.14
CA MET A 94 1.29 -11.03 -11.89
C MET A 94 1.91 -9.63 -12.00
N LEU A 95 1.10 -8.59 -12.13
CA LEU A 95 1.58 -7.20 -12.16
C LEU A 95 2.18 -6.77 -10.81
N SER A 96 1.67 -7.31 -9.72
CA SER A 96 2.07 -6.95 -8.35
C SER A 96 3.32 -7.70 -7.87
N VAL A 97 3.68 -8.83 -8.50
CA VAL A 97 4.84 -9.64 -8.10
C VAL A 97 6.15 -8.89 -8.42
N PRO A 98 7.10 -8.85 -7.47
CA PRO A 98 8.43 -8.29 -7.73
C PRO A 98 9.14 -9.01 -8.88
N LYS A 99 9.79 -8.26 -9.77
CA LYS A 99 10.55 -8.83 -10.92
C LYS A 99 11.72 -9.73 -10.51
N THR A 100 12.09 -9.74 -9.25
CA THR A 100 13.15 -10.59 -8.68
C THR A 100 12.70 -12.03 -8.45
N ILE A 101 11.40 -12.30 -8.48
CA ILE A 101 10.85 -13.65 -8.26
C ILE A 101 11.02 -14.48 -9.55
N PRO A 102 11.63 -15.68 -9.47
CA PRO A 102 11.74 -16.59 -10.62
C PRO A 102 10.37 -16.98 -11.17
N GLN A 103 10.26 -17.10 -12.50
CA GLN A 103 9.00 -17.49 -13.16
C GLN A 103 8.47 -18.86 -12.71
N THR A 104 9.37 -19.76 -12.31
CA THR A 104 9.03 -21.10 -11.80
C THR A 104 8.17 -21.06 -10.54
N ASN A 105 8.32 -20.03 -9.70
CA ASN A 105 7.64 -19.90 -8.41
C ASN A 105 6.45 -18.94 -8.47
N LEU A 106 6.23 -18.28 -9.60
CA LEU A 106 5.25 -17.22 -9.78
C LEU A 106 3.82 -17.70 -9.55
N LEU A 107 3.45 -18.83 -10.16
CA LEU A 107 2.08 -19.36 -10.06
C LEU A 107 1.78 -19.86 -8.65
N ASP A 108 2.71 -20.51 -7.99
CA ASP A 108 2.55 -20.98 -6.62
C ASP A 108 2.38 -19.84 -5.65
N LEU A 109 3.15 -18.75 -5.82
CA LEU A 109 3.02 -17.55 -5.03
C LEU A 109 1.64 -16.90 -5.20
N ILE A 110 1.18 -16.75 -6.44
CA ILE A 110 -0.13 -16.17 -6.77
C ILE A 110 -1.25 -17.03 -6.19
N HIS A 111 -1.18 -18.34 -6.37
CA HIS A 111 -2.18 -19.28 -5.86
C HIS A 111 -2.26 -19.20 -4.33
N SER A 112 -1.11 -19.27 -3.64
CA SER A 112 -1.04 -19.11 -2.18
C SER A 112 -1.62 -17.79 -1.68
N ALA A 113 -1.40 -16.70 -2.42
CA ALA A 113 -1.96 -15.40 -2.06
C ALA A 113 -3.49 -15.35 -2.23
N LEU A 114 -4.02 -15.98 -3.29
CA LEU A 114 -5.46 -16.09 -3.50
C LEU A 114 -6.13 -16.96 -2.43
N GLU A 115 -5.50 -18.06 -2.04
CA GLU A 115 -6.00 -18.91 -0.95
C GLU A 115 -6.11 -18.15 0.37
N LYS A 116 -5.09 -17.34 0.72
CA LYS A 116 -5.09 -16.52 1.95
C LYS A 116 -6.24 -15.52 2.04
N VAL A 117 -6.87 -15.20 0.92
CA VAL A 117 -7.99 -14.26 0.84
C VAL A 117 -9.30 -14.92 0.39
N ASP A 118 -9.40 -16.25 0.46
CA ASP A 118 -10.56 -17.04 0.06
C ASP A 118 -10.97 -16.84 -1.42
N LEU A 119 -9.99 -16.77 -2.32
CA LEU A 119 -10.16 -16.63 -3.77
C LEU A 119 -9.39 -17.70 -4.56
N GLY A 120 -8.98 -18.81 -3.94
CA GLY A 120 -8.12 -19.85 -4.54
C GLY A 120 -8.61 -20.39 -5.87
N GLU A 121 -9.94 -20.59 -6.02
CA GLU A 121 -10.56 -21.08 -7.25
C GLU A 121 -10.78 -20.02 -8.34
N MET A 122 -10.37 -18.76 -8.07
CA MET A 122 -10.70 -17.63 -8.95
C MET A 122 -9.52 -17.14 -9.79
N LEU A 123 -8.47 -17.95 -9.96
CA LEU A 123 -7.24 -17.57 -10.63
C LEU A 123 -7.47 -16.93 -12.02
N ASP A 124 -8.24 -17.59 -12.86
CA ASP A 124 -8.53 -17.14 -14.24
C ASP A 124 -9.84 -16.35 -14.35
N ARG A 125 -10.49 -16.04 -13.22
CA ARG A 125 -11.77 -15.34 -13.20
C ARG A 125 -11.63 -13.89 -13.68
N PRO A 126 -12.53 -13.42 -14.58
CA PRO A 126 -12.55 -12.01 -14.99
C PRO A 126 -12.92 -11.10 -13.81
N ILE A 127 -12.14 -10.03 -13.59
CA ILE A 127 -12.30 -9.13 -12.44
C ILE A 127 -13.67 -8.42 -12.44
N HIS A 128 -14.21 -8.10 -13.63
CA HIS A 128 -15.51 -7.44 -13.72
C HIS A 128 -16.68 -8.32 -13.23
N THR A 129 -16.48 -9.64 -13.09
CA THR A 129 -17.49 -10.58 -12.56
C THR A 129 -17.42 -10.74 -11.04
N LEU A 130 -16.43 -10.15 -10.39
CA LEU A 130 -16.24 -10.22 -8.94
C LEU A 130 -17.19 -9.26 -8.22
N SER A 131 -17.68 -9.69 -7.06
CA SER A 131 -18.36 -8.79 -6.12
C SER A 131 -17.40 -7.74 -5.56
N GLY A 132 -17.91 -6.63 -5.00
CA GLY A 132 -17.09 -5.60 -4.36
C GLY A 132 -16.17 -6.15 -3.27
N GLY A 133 -16.68 -7.07 -2.43
CA GLY A 133 -15.87 -7.74 -1.40
C GLY A 133 -14.79 -8.65 -1.98
N GLN A 134 -15.07 -9.35 -3.08
CA GLN A 134 -14.07 -10.16 -3.78
C GLN A 134 -12.97 -9.29 -4.40
N LYS A 135 -13.34 -8.14 -4.97
CA LYS A 135 -12.37 -7.17 -5.50
C LYS A 135 -11.46 -6.60 -4.40
N GLN A 136 -12.03 -6.30 -3.22
CA GLN A 136 -11.22 -5.87 -2.07
C GLN A 136 -10.23 -6.95 -1.62
N ARG A 137 -10.68 -8.21 -1.53
CA ARG A 137 -9.80 -9.33 -1.21
C ARG A 137 -8.72 -9.56 -2.27
N LEU A 138 -9.04 -9.39 -3.57
CA LEU A 138 -8.05 -9.45 -4.64
C LEU A 138 -6.99 -8.34 -4.51
N ALA A 139 -7.40 -7.11 -4.20
CA ALA A 139 -6.48 -6.01 -3.93
C ALA A 139 -5.56 -6.31 -2.73
N LEU A 140 -6.08 -6.96 -1.69
CA LEU A 140 -5.29 -7.44 -0.55
C LEU A 140 -4.29 -8.53 -0.97
N ALA A 141 -4.72 -9.50 -1.80
CA ALA A 141 -3.80 -10.50 -2.37
C ALA A 141 -2.65 -9.83 -3.15
N GLY A 142 -2.93 -8.78 -3.92
CA GLY A 142 -1.92 -7.97 -4.60
C GLY A 142 -0.89 -7.35 -3.63
N ALA A 143 -1.35 -6.84 -2.48
CA ALA A 143 -0.46 -6.35 -1.45
C ALA A 143 0.39 -7.47 -0.80
N ILE A 144 -0.16 -8.68 -0.65
CA ILE A 144 0.57 -9.85 -0.12
C ILE A 144 1.68 -10.30 -1.09
N VAL A 145 1.41 -10.38 -2.39
CA VAL A 145 2.43 -10.84 -3.36
C VAL A 145 3.51 -9.81 -3.66
N SER A 146 3.27 -8.52 -3.33
CA SER A 146 4.24 -7.44 -3.56
C SER A 146 5.34 -7.37 -2.48
N ASN A 147 5.18 -8.06 -1.37
CA ASN A 147 6.12 -8.16 -0.25
C ASN A 147 6.72 -9.55 -0.15
#